data_184d1d8430cf20598560ea8c37d7b98e
#
_entry.id   184d1d8430cf20598560ea8c37d7b98e
#
_cell.length_a   1.000
_cell.length_b   1.000
_cell.length_c   1.000
_cell.angle_alpha   90.00
_cell.angle_beta   90.00
_cell.angle_gamma   90.00
#
_symmetry.space_group_name_H-M   'P 1'
#
loop_
_entity.id
_entity.type
_entity.pdbx_description
1 polymer ?
#
loop_
_entity_poly.entity_id
_entity_poly.type
_entity_poly.pdbx_seq_one_letter_code
_entity_poly.pdbx_strand_id
1 'polypeptide(L)'
;VHGACVNRPNDMASVLETLSNKSTLNLGYGGNGPLIEYATLREYLNTNVKKVIWVYTETNDFRNLYNEMNEKILMNYFDNSTFTQNLKLKQNEINNLAINLIKEKEKEKEKANDVESFKFKLIKYIKIFNIRILIFPAPAPALEFKKILELTKDFVIKNNSKLYFVYLPSIDRYKTTPNNAHYYLVKDI
;
A
#
# COMPACT_ATOMS: atom_id res chain seq x y z
N VAL A 1 -2.58 4.79 -4.73
CA VAL A 1 -3.17 6.03 -4.20
C VAL A 1 -4.66 5.84 -4.02
N HIS A 2 -5.08 5.70 -2.76
CA HIS A 2 -6.44 5.28 -2.43
C HIS A 2 -7.54 6.32 -2.76
N GLY A 3 -7.21 7.61 -2.76
CA GLY A 3 -8.18 8.68 -3.01
C GLY A 3 -9.19 8.90 -1.86
N ALA A 4 -8.84 8.53 -0.63
CA ALA A 4 -9.74 8.57 0.53
C ALA A 4 -10.33 9.96 0.84
N CYS A 5 -9.68 11.04 0.40
CA CYS A 5 -10.09 12.42 0.68
C CYS A 5 -10.76 13.10 -0.52
N VAL A 6 -10.98 12.39 -1.62
CA VAL A 6 -11.57 12.94 -2.85
C VAL A 6 -12.56 11.95 -3.44
N ASN A 7 -13.68 12.48 -3.92
CA ASN A 7 -14.70 11.69 -4.61
C ASN A 7 -14.42 11.65 -6.12
N ARG A 8 -14.90 10.61 -6.80
CA ARG A 8 -14.94 10.61 -8.26
C ARG A 8 -15.73 11.83 -8.77
N PRO A 9 -15.31 12.45 -9.86
CA PRO A 9 -14.21 12.07 -10.77
C PRO A 9 -12.85 12.70 -10.43
N ASN A 10 -12.65 13.22 -9.22
CA ASN A 10 -11.47 14.03 -8.86
C ASN A 10 -10.33 13.19 -8.25
N ASP A 11 -10.50 11.88 -8.12
CA ASP A 11 -9.41 10.99 -7.72
C ASP A 11 -8.39 10.79 -8.86
N MET A 12 -7.16 10.44 -8.49
CA MET A 12 -6.05 10.32 -9.44
C MET A 12 -6.35 9.35 -10.60
N ALA A 13 -7.01 8.23 -10.33
CA ALA A 13 -7.33 7.25 -11.37
C ALA A 13 -8.36 7.80 -12.35
N SER A 14 -9.41 8.44 -11.86
CA SER A 14 -10.45 9.07 -12.70
C SER A 14 -9.89 10.23 -13.54
N VAL A 15 -8.99 11.04 -12.98
CA VAL A 15 -8.30 12.09 -13.72
C VAL A 15 -7.42 11.51 -14.83
N LEU A 16 -6.65 10.46 -14.54
CA LEU A 16 -5.84 9.77 -15.55
C LEU A 16 -6.70 9.15 -16.65
N GLU A 17 -7.84 8.57 -16.31
CA GLU A 17 -8.82 8.03 -17.24
C GLU A 17 -9.33 9.12 -18.19
N THR A 18 -9.74 10.26 -17.65
CA THR A 18 -10.20 11.42 -18.43
C THR A 18 -9.12 11.96 -19.35
N LEU A 19 -7.90 12.17 -18.84
CA LEU A 19 -6.79 12.74 -19.61
C LEU A 19 -6.26 11.79 -20.69
N SER A 20 -6.28 10.49 -20.43
CA SER A 20 -5.73 9.51 -21.36
C SER A 20 -6.76 8.91 -22.31
N ASN A 21 -8.05 9.10 -22.06
CA ASN A 21 -9.17 8.41 -22.71
C ASN A 21 -9.00 6.88 -22.68
N LYS A 22 -8.50 6.34 -21.56
CA LYS A 22 -8.28 4.91 -21.35
C LYS A 22 -8.72 4.53 -19.95
N SER A 23 -9.37 3.38 -19.80
CA SER A 23 -9.78 2.88 -18.48
C SER A 23 -8.59 2.68 -17.55
N THR A 24 -8.77 3.04 -16.31
CA THR A 24 -7.76 2.98 -15.24
C THR A 24 -8.29 2.17 -14.07
N LEU A 25 -7.52 1.15 -13.65
CA LEU A 25 -7.81 0.38 -12.45
C LEU A 25 -6.93 0.89 -11.29
N ASN A 26 -7.56 1.33 -10.22
CA ASN A 26 -6.87 1.73 -9.00
C ASN A 26 -6.80 0.53 -8.03
N LEU A 27 -5.59 0.01 -7.81
CA LEU A 27 -5.31 -1.06 -6.85
C LEU A 27 -4.72 -0.53 -5.53
N GLY A 28 -4.52 0.78 -5.43
CA GLY A 28 -3.99 1.40 -4.21
C GLY A 28 -5.00 1.39 -3.07
N TYR A 29 -4.53 1.05 -1.88
CA TYR A 29 -5.32 1.12 -0.65
C TYR A 29 -4.51 1.76 0.48
N GLY A 30 -5.18 2.51 1.37
CA GLY A 30 -4.51 3.18 2.47
C GLY A 30 -3.91 2.18 3.46
N GLY A 31 -2.62 2.33 3.75
CA GLY A 31 -1.88 1.45 4.65
C GLY A 31 -1.17 0.28 3.98
N ASN A 32 -1.38 0.04 2.68
CA ASN A 32 -0.55 -0.89 1.92
C ASN A 32 0.87 -0.36 1.79
N GLY A 33 1.83 -1.26 1.88
CA GLY A 33 3.22 -1.02 1.55
C GLY A 33 3.64 -1.80 0.30
N PRO A 34 4.91 -1.68 -0.08
CA PRO A 34 5.43 -2.22 -1.34
C PRO A 34 5.19 -3.71 -1.56
N LEU A 35 5.22 -4.54 -0.52
CA LEU A 35 5.06 -5.99 -0.67
C LEU A 35 3.59 -6.38 -0.92
N ILE A 36 2.63 -5.74 -0.24
CA ILE A 36 1.19 -5.90 -0.54
C ILE A 36 0.87 -5.37 -1.93
N GLU A 37 1.45 -4.24 -2.34
CA GLU A 37 1.23 -3.67 -3.66
C GLU A 37 1.74 -4.61 -4.76
N TYR A 38 2.93 -5.20 -4.58
CA TYR A 38 3.47 -6.22 -5.48
C TYR A 38 2.59 -7.48 -5.53
N ALA A 39 2.17 -8.00 -4.37
CA ALA A 39 1.28 -9.16 -4.29
C ALA A 39 -0.05 -8.89 -5.00
N THR A 40 -0.64 -7.72 -4.77
CA THR A 40 -1.89 -7.29 -5.42
C THR A 40 -1.72 -7.19 -6.94
N LEU A 41 -0.60 -6.62 -7.39
CA LEU A 41 -0.31 -6.53 -8.82
C LEU A 41 -0.21 -7.93 -9.45
N ARG A 42 0.42 -8.89 -8.78
CA ARG A 42 0.53 -10.28 -9.25
C ARG A 42 -0.82 -10.99 -9.37
N GLU A 43 -1.75 -10.68 -8.50
CA GLU A 43 -3.08 -11.30 -8.52
C GLU A 43 -4.02 -10.67 -9.57
N TYR A 44 -3.86 -9.37 -9.86
CA TYR A 44 -4.85 -8.63 -10.65
C TYR A 44 -4.34 -8.09 -12.00
N LEU A 45 -3.04 -8.07 -12.26
CA LEU A 45 -2.52 -7.66 -13.57
C LEU A 45 -3.02 -8.62 -14.65
N ASN A 46 -3.56 -8.06 -15.72
CA ASN A 46 -3.98 -8.82 -16.89
C ASN A 46 -3.23 -8.35 -18.15
N THR A 47 -3.26 -9.17 -19.19
CA THR A 47 -2.54 -8.96 -20.46
C THR A 47 -2.99 -7.72 -21.25
N ASN A 48 -4.16 -7.15 -20.94
CA ASN A 48 -4.69 -5.95 -21.60
C ASN A 48 -4.11 -4.66 -21.01
N VAL A 49 -3.55 -4.70 -19.81
CA VAL A 49 -2.89 -3.55 -19.19
C VAL A 49 -1.61 -3.24 -19.94
N LYS A 50 -1.42 -1.97 -20.30
CA LYS A 50 -0.22 -1.51 -21.04
C LYS A 50 0.73 -0.70 -20.17
N LYS A 51 0.23 -0.10 -19.10
CA LYS A 51 1.00 0.75 -18.20
C LYS A 51 0.64 0.43 -16.76
N VAL A 52 1.65 0.23 -15.93
CA VAL A 52 1.56 0.13 -14.48
C VAL A 52 2.25 1.37 -13.91
N ILE A 53 1.53 2.13 -13.10
CA ILE A 53 2.07 3.29 -12.40
C ILE A 53 2.16 2.92 -10.92
N TRP A 54 3.39 2.83 -10.41
CA TRP A 54 3.64 2.59 -8.99
C TRP A 54 3.95 3.92 -8.31
N VAL A 55 3.13 4.30 -7.36
CA VAL A 55 3.31 5.53 -6.59
C VAL A 55 3.87 5.18 -5.22
N TYR A 56 5.14 5.43 -5.02
CA TYR A 56 5.83 5.26 -3.75
C TYR A 56 5.68 6.51 -2.89
N THR A 57 5.32 6.33 -1.62
CA THR A 57 5.10 7.42 -0.67
C THR A 57 6.19 7.43 0.40
N GLU A 58 6.99 8.52 0.42
CA GLU A 58 8.12 8.69 1.34
C GLU A 58 7.75 8.53 2.82
N THR A 59 6.52 8.86 3.19
CA THR A 59 6.11 8.96 4.59
C THR A 59 5.96 7.62 5.29
N ASN A 60 5.59 6.56 4.59
CA ASN A 60 5.13 5.33 5.24
C ASN A 60 5.50 4.01 4.54
N ASP A 61 5.89 4.02 3.26
CA ASP A 61 6.05 2.78 2.52
C ASP A 61 7.15 1.87 3.09
N PHE A 62 8.30 2.39 3.49
CA PHE A 62 9.31 1.57 4.15
C PHE A 62 8.86 1.02 5.49
N ARG A 63 8.12 1.79 6.27
CA ARG A 63 7.57 1.32 7.54
C ARG A 63 6.53 0.23 7.32
N ASN A 64 5.68 0.41 6.31
CA ASN A 64 4.70 -0.59 5.94
C ASN A 64 5.38 -1.86 5.45
N LEU A 65 6.38 -1.75 4.57
CA LEU A 65 7.17 -2.88 4.10
C LEU A 65 7.81 -3.66 5.26
N TYR A 66 8.40 -2.96 6.23
CA TYR A 66 8.98 -3.61 7.41
C TYR A 66 7.95 -4.45 8.18
N ASN A 67 6.71 -3.98 8.30
CA ASN A 67 5.64 -4.73 8.95
C ASN A 67 5.16 -5.90 8.07
N GLU A 68 5.04 -5.68 6.77
CA GLU A 68 4.58 -6.68 5.79
C GLU A 68 5.50 -7.88 5.68
N MET A 69 6.80 -7.69 5.89
CA MET A 69 7.80 -8.77 5.90
C MET A 69 7.61 -9.76 7.06
N ASN A 70 6.81 -9.43 8.08
CA ASN A 70 6.44 -10.38 9.14
C ASN A 70 5.25 -11.26 8.75
N GLU A 71 4.58 -10.99 7.63
CA GLU A 71 3.41 -11.71 7.17
C GLU A 71 3.82 -12.87 6.24
N LYS A 72 3.66 -14.11 6.71
CA LYS A 72 4.08 -15.33 5.97
C LYS A 72 3.52 -15.41 4.56
N ILE A 73 2.25 -15.03 4.36
CA ILE A 73 1.61 -15.06 3.05
C ILE A 73 2.27 -14.06 2.10
N LEU A 74 2.63 -12.88 2.58
CA LEU A 74 3.30 -11.88 1.76
C LEU A 74 4.72 -12.31 1.40
N MET A 75 5.44 -12.92 2.35
CA MET A 75 6.77 -13.47 2.09
C MET A 75 6.75 -14.58 1.04
N ASN A 76 5.67 -15.35 0.92
CA ASN A 76 5.55 -16.31 -0.20
C ASN A 76 5.55 -15.63 -1.57
N TYR A 77 4.97 -14.41 -1.71
CA TYR A 77 5.08 -13.65 -2.96
C TYR A 77 6.50 -13.14 -3.21
N PHE A 78 7.20 -12.79 -2.14
CA PHE A 78 8.58 -12.28 -2.21
C PHE A 78 9.60 -13.36 -2.59
N ASP A 79 9.43 -14.57 -2.05
CA ASP A 79 10.40 -15.66 -2.21
C ASP A 79 10.06 -16.61 -3.36
N ASN A 80 8.80 -16.68 -3.78
CA ASN A 80 8.35 -17.62 -4.79
C ASN A 80 7.61 -16.88 -5.94
N SER A 81 8.26 -16.81 -7.09
CA SER A 81 7.70 -16.17 -8.28
C SER A 81 6.47 -16.89 -8.87
N THR A 82 6.20 -18.12 -8.48
CA THR A 82 5.04 -18.91 -8.96
C THR A 82 3.89 -18.93 -7.96
N PHE A 83 4.11 -18.46 -6.72
CA PHE A 83 3.07 -18.44 -5.69
C PHE A 83 1.92 -17.50 -6.11
N THR A 84 0.69 -17.94 -5.93
CA THR A 84 -0.53 -17.17 -6.10
C THR A 84 -1.61 -17.68 -5.16
N GLN A 85 -2.46 -16.82 -4.66
CA GLN A 85 -3.66 -17.17 -3.92
C GLN A 85 -4.88 -17.32 -4.83
N ASN A 86 -4.73 -16.99 -6.14
CA ASN A 86 -5.81 -16.98 -7.12
C ASN A 86 -6.98 -16.06 -6.71
N LEU A 87 -6.68 -14.91 -6.13
CA LEU A 87 -7.70 -14.00 -5.58
C LEU A 87 -8.70 -13.55 -6.63
N LYS A 88 -8.26 -13.32 -7.85
CA LYS A 88 -9.13 -12.96 -8.96
C LYS A 88 -10.22 -14.00 -9.24
N LEU A 89 -9.88 -15.29 -9.12
CA LEU A 89 -10.83 -16.39 -9.31
C LEU A 89 -11.78 -16.54 -8.12
N LYS A 90 -11.38 -16.08 -6.94
CA LYS A 90 -12.14 -16.13 -5.68
C LYS A 90 -12.88 -14.83 -5.37
N GLN A 91 -13.03 -13.93 -6.35
CA GLN A 91 -13.56 -12.60 -6.12
C GLN A 91 -14.96 -12.61 -5.46
N ASN A 92 -15.80 -13.55 -5.83
CA ASN A 92 -17.15 -13.68 -5.25
C ASN A 92 -17.07 -14.09 -3.75
N GLU A 93 -16.19 -15.00 -3.40
CA GLU A 93 -15.95 -15.40 -1.99
C GLU A 93 -15.43 -14.22 -1.19
N ILE A 94 -14.45 -13.49 -1.74
CA ILE A 94 -13.86 -12.30 -1.11
C ILE A 94 -14.91 -11.22 -0.90
N ASN A 95 -15.75 -10.96 -1.89
CA ASN A 95 -16.82 -9.98 -1.78
C ASN A 95 -17.84 -10.35 -0.69
N ASN A 96 -18.21 -11.63 -0.60
CA ASN A 96 -19.14 -12.11 0.44
C ASN A 96 -18.51 -11.98 1.84
N LEU A 97 -17.23 -12.33 1.99
CA LEU A 97 -16.50 -12.15 3.25
C LEU A 97 -16.42 -10.67 3.64
N ALA A 98 -16.11 -9.79 2.70
CA ALA A 98 -16.04 -8.35 2.95
C ALA A 98 -17.40 -7.77 3.39
N ILE A 99 -18.50 -8.17 2.73
CA ILE A 99 -19.85 -7.75 3.10
C ILE A 99 -20.20 -8.23 4.52
N ASN A 100 -19.86 -9.47 4.86
CA ASN A 100 -20.12 -10.01 6.20
C ASN A 100 -19.34 -9.27 7.27
N LEU A 101 -18.04 -9.01 7.03
CA LEU A 101 -17.20 -8.23 7.95
C LEU A 101 -17.72 -6.80 8.17
N ILE A 102 -18.20 -6.14 7.11
CA ILE A 102 -18.82 -4.82 7.21
C ILE A 102 -20.06 -4.88 8.10
N LYS A 103 -20.96 -5.83 7.85
CA LYS A 103 -22.18 -6.01 8.65
C LYS A 103 -21.87 -6.31 10.13
N GLU A 104 -20.87 -7.12 10.41
CA GLU A 104 -20.43 -7.40 11.78
C GLU A 104 -19.91 -6.12 12.46
N LYS A 105 -19.06 -5.34 11.77
CA LYS A 105 -18.54 -4.08 12.29
C LYS A 105 -19.60 -3.01 12.50
N GLU A 106 -20.61 -2.95 11.66
CA GLU A 106 -21.76 -2.07 11.85
C GLU A 106 -22.56 -2.45 13.11
N LYS A 107 -22.83 -3.75 13.32
CA LYS A 107 -23.50 -4.25 14.54
C LYS A 107 -22.66 -4.01 15.80
N GLU A 108 -21.35 -4.13 15.74
CA GLU A 108 -20.46 -3.80 16.85
C GLU A 108 -20.50 -2.31 17.20
N LYS A 109 -20.53 -1.43 16.19
CA LYS A 109 -20.64 0.02 16.40
C LYS A 109 -21.97 0.43 17.05
N GLU A 110 -23.07 -0.21 16.65
CA GLU A 110 -24.39 0.04 17.26
C GLU A 110 -24.44 -0.37 18.73
N LYS A 111 -23.67 -1.39 19.14
CA LYS A 111 -23.59 -1.87 20.53
C LYS A 111 -22.57 -1.11 21.38
N ALA A 112 -21.61 -0.42 20.75
CA ALA A 112 -20.49 0.25 21.43
C ALA A 112 -20.79 1.71 21.75
N ASN A 113 -22.00 2.03 22.27
CA ASN A 113 -22.29 3.37 22.73
C ASN A 113 -21.58 3.65 24.06
N ASP A 114 -20.70 4.66 24.04
CA ASP A 114 -20.17 5.52 25.09
C ASP A 114 -18.99 5.09 25.98
N VAL A 115 -18.74 3.84 26.28
CA VAL A 115 -17.69 3.49 27.27
C VAL A 115 -16.31 3.24 26.62
N GLU A 116 -16.26 2.74 25.39
CA GLU A 116 -15.00 2.43 24.70
C GLU A 116 -14.23 3.68 24.22
N SER A 117 -14.93 4.76 23.92
CA SER A 117 -14.31 6.00 23.44
C SER A 117 -13.31 6.59 24.44
N PHE A 118 -13.60 6.50 25.74
CA PHE A 118 -12.74 7.04 26.79
C PHE A 118 -11.51 6.16 27.05
N LYS A 119 -11.69 4.83 27.10
CA LYS A 119 -10.57 3.87 27.23
C LYS A 119 -9.62 3.94 26.05
N PHE A 120 -10.12 4.05 24.83
CA PHE A 120 -9.30 4.19 23.62
C PHE A 120 -8.50 5.50 23.60
N LYS A 121 -9.07 6.61 24.05
CA LYS A 121 -8.35 7.88 24.20
C LYS A 121 -7.23 7.78 25.23
N LEU A 122 -7.48 7.15 26.39
CA LEU A 122 -6.48 6.98 27.44
C LEU A 122 -5.32 6.08 27.01
N ILE A 123 -5.62 4.95 26.35
CA ILE A 123 -4.61 4.03 25.80
C ILE A 123 -3.77 4.69 24.70
N LYS A 124 -4.33 5.60 23.92
CA LYS A 124 -3.60 6.37 22.91
C LYS A 124 -2.59 7.35 23.52
N TYR A 125 -2.88 7.90 24.70
CA TYR A 125 -1.96 8.74 25.46
C TYR A 125 -0.87 7.95 26.20
N ILE A 126 -1.16 6.72 26.65
CA ILE A 126 -0.22 5.86 27.39
C ILE A 126 0.69 5.07 26.42
N LYS A 127 0.37 4.98 25.12
CA LYS A 127 1.26 4.32 24.15
C LYS A 127 2.54 5.14 23.99
N ILE A 128 3.58 4.73 24.73
CA ILE A 128 5.01 5.05 24.55
C ILE A 128 5.49 4.69 23.11
N PHE A 129 4.58 4.24 22.27
CA PHE A 129 4.82 3.84 20.87
C PHE A 129 5.48 4.94 20.05
N ASN A 130 5.05 6.19 20.19
CA ASN A 130 5.64 7.32 19.48
C ASN A 130 7.05 7.65 19.96
N ILE A 131 7.32 7.46 21.26
CA ILE A 131 8.65 7.67 21.85
C ILE A 131 9.59 6.54 21.41
N ARG A 132 9.12 5.30 21.35
CA ARG A 132 9.91 4.16 20.89
C ARG A 132 10.33 4.29 19.41
N ILE A 133 9.46 4.80 18.55
CA ILE A 133 9.79 5.06 17.13
C ILE A 133 10.85 6.17 17.01
N LEU A 134 10.82 7.17 17.89
CA LEU A 134 11.78 8.26 17.90
C LEU A 134 13.17 7.81 18.35
N ILE A 135 13.24 6.87 19.31
CA ILE A 135 14.48 6.38 19.89
C ILE A 135 15.06 5.21 19.08
N PHE A 136 14.20 4.37 18.49
CA PHE A 136 14.57 3.21 17.69
C PHE A 136 13.85 3.27 16.34
N PRO A 137 14.35 4.06 15.38
CA PRO A 137 13.80 4.04 14.04
C PRO A 137 13.94 2.62 13.47
N ALA A 138 12.84 2.08 12.94
CA ALA A 138 12.90 0.80 12.24
C ALA A 138 13.93 0.92 11.09
N PRO A 139 14.81 -0.08 10.90
CA PRO A 139 15.74 -0.05 9.80
C PRO A 139 14.96 0.05 8.48
N ALA A 140 15.47 0.87 7.55
CA ALA A 140 14.85 0.99 6.25
C ALA A 140 15.13 -0.30 5.45
N PRO A 141 14.09 -1.06 5.03
CA PRO A 141 14.26 -2.31 4.27
C PRO A 141 14.57 -2.02 2.79
N ALA A 142 15.69 -1.33 2.55
CA ALA A 142 16.07 -0.83 1.23
C ALA A 142 16.42 -1.95 0.24
N LEU A 143 17.09 -2.99 0.71
CA LEU A 143 17.49 -4.14 -0.11
C LEU A 143 16.26 -4.96 -0.51
N GLU A 144 15.33 -5.16 0.40
CA GLU A 144 14.08 -5.84 0.15
C GLU A 144 13.20 -5.03 -0.81
N PHE A 145 13.15 -3.72 -0.64
CA PHE A 145 12.43 -2.84 -1.56
C PHE A 145 13.04 -2.88 -2.96
N LYS A 146 14.35 -2.84 -3.08
CA LYS A 146 15.04 -3.03 -4.37
C LYS A 146 14.63 -4.34 -5.04
N LYS A 147 14.70 -5.45 -4.31
CA LYS A 147 14.28 -6.77 -4.82
C LYS A 147 12.80 -6.75 -5.25
N ILE A 148 11.91 -6.12 -4.50
CA ILE A 148 10.49 -5.98 -4.86
C ILE A 148 10.33 -5.19 -6.17
N LEU A 149 11.08 -4.11 -6.35
CA LEU A 149 11.04 -3.34 -7.61
C LEU A 149 11.56 -4.16 -8.81
N GLU A 150 12.63 -4.92 -8.63
CA GLU A 150 13.17 -5.82 -9.66
C GLU A 150 12.13 -6.89 -10.02
N LEU A 151 11.56 -7.58 -9.04
CA LEU A 151 10.50 -8.57 -9.24
C LEU A 151 9.28 -7.97 -9.94
N THR A 152 8.89 -6.76 -9.56
CA THR A 152 7.77 -6.04 -10.18
C THR A 152 8.06 -5.70 -11.62
N LYS A 153 9.24 -5.16 -11.90
CA LYS A 153 9.68 -4.83 -13.26
C LYS A 153 9.65 -6.06 -14.16
N ASP A 154 10.22 -7.17 -13.71
CA ASP A 154 10.27 -8.42 -14.47
C ASP A 154 8.85 -8.96 -14.73
N PHE A 155 8.00 -8.93 -13.70
CA PHE A 155 6.60 -9.37 -13.82
C PHE A 155 5.80 -8.50 -14.81
N VAL A 156 5.96 -7.18 -14.74
CA VAL A 156 5.28 -6.23 -15.64
C VAL A 156 5.74 -6.39 -17.08
N ILE A 157 7.05 -6.53 -17.31
CA ILE A 157 7.62 -6.75 -18.65
C ILE A 157 7.13 -8.07 -19.23
N LYS A 158 7.13 -9.15 -18.44
CA LYS A 158 6.63 -10.48 -18.86
C LYS A 158 5.15 -10.44 -19.28
N ASN A 159 4.37 -9.50 -18.74
CA ASN A 159 2.98 -9.27 -19.12
C ASN A 159 2.80 -8.23 -20.25
N ASN A 160 3.85 -7.90 -21.00
CA ASN A 160 3.85 -6.91 -22.10
C ASN A 160 3.36 -5.51 -21.66
N SER A 161 3.66 -5.12 -20.43
CA SER A 161 3.33 -3.83 -19.84
C SER A 161 4.59 -3.01 -19.58
N LYS A 162 4.42 -1.69 -19.34
CA LYS A 162 5.50 -0.80 -18.91
C LYS A 162 5.28 -0.37 -17.45
N LEU A 163 6.33 -0.43 -16.65
CA LEU A 163 6.34 0.08 -15.29
C LEU A 163 6.81 1.54 -15.28
N TYR A 164 6.06 2.38 -14.59
CA TYR A 164 6.41 3.75 -14.25
C TYR A 164 6.45 3.88 -12.74
N PHE A 165 7.58 4.32 -12.22
CA PHE A 165 7.76 4.57 -10.80
C PHE A 165 7.63 6.07 -10.51
N VAL A 166 6.76 6.42 -9.59
CA VAL A 166 6.51 7.81 -9.17
C VAL A 166 6.85 7.93 -7.69
N TYR A 167 7.85 8.74 -7.38
CA TYR A 167 8.20 9.08 -6.02
C TYR A 167 7.37 10.25 -5.52
N LEU A 168 6.58 10.04 -4.47
CA LEU A 168 5.78 11.06 -3.82
C LEU A 168 6.48 11.52 -2.52
N PRO A 169 7.08 12.70 -2.52
CA PRO A 169 7.85 13.18 -1.37
C PRO A 169 6.94 13.53 -0.19
N SER A 170 7.49 13.42 1.02
CA SER A 170 6.85 13.94 2.24
C SER A 170 6.81 15.47 2.22
N ILE A 171 5.75 16.04 2.81
CA ILE A 171 5.67 17.48 3.06
C ILE A 171 6.82 17.98 3.94
N ASP A 172 7.36 17.12 4.80
CA ASP A 172 8.48 17.47 5.69
C ASP A 172 9.76 17.84 4.94
N ARG A 173 9.87 17.40 3.68
CA ARG A 173 10.96 17.76 2.78
C ARG A 173 11.04 19.24 2.45
N TYR A 174 9.90 19.92 2.50
CA TYR A 174 9.78 21.34 2.15
C TYR A 174 9.86 22.25 3.37
N LYS A 175 10.19 21.69 4.55
CA LYS A 175 10.46 22.44 5.77
C LYS A 175 11.89 23.01 5.77
N THR A 176 12.18 23.92 6.69
CA THR A 176 13.45 24.66 6.79
C THR A 176 14.70 23.76 6.99
N THR A 177 14.53 22.54 7.49
CA THR A 177 15.61 21.54 7.68
C THR A 177 15.19 20.20 7.06
N PRO A 178 15.26 20.06 5.73
CA PRO A 178 14.82 18.85 5.06
C PRO A 178 15.77 17.68 5.34
N ASN A 179 15.23 16.55 5.76
CA ASN A 179 15.96 15.30 5.79
C ASN A 179 15.80 14.59 4.44
N ASN A 180 16.86 14.59 3.64
CA ASN A 180 16.85 13.98 2.30
C ASN A 180 17.40 12.54 2.26
N ALA A 181 17.78 11.95 3.40
CA ALA A 181 18.40 10.62 3.44
C ALA A 181 17.52 9.55 2.79
N HIS A 182 16.21 9.58 3.05
CA HIS A 182 15.25 8.64 2.48
C HIS A 182 15.17 8.78 0.93
N TYR A 183 15.18 9.99 0.42
CA TYR A 183 15.17 10.22 -1.03
C TYR A 183 16.40 9.66 -1.73
N TYR A 184 17.57 9.95 -1.19
CA TYR A 184 18.79 9.43 -1.78
C TYR A 184 18.82 7.90 -1.73
N LEU A 185 18.36 7.30 -0.62
CA LEU A 185 18.26 5.85 -0.50
C LEU A 185 17.35 5.25 -1.58
N VAL A 186 16.18 5.85 -1.84
CA VAL A 186 15.25 5.36 -2.89
C VAL A 186 15.76 5.68 -4.29
N LYS A 187 16.45 6.80 -4.48
CA LYS A 187 17.03 7.18 -5.77
C LYS A 187 18.16 6.24 -6.21
N ASP A 188 18.92 5.70 -5.25
CA ASP A 188 20.05 4.81 -5.51
C ASP A 188 19.62 3.33 -5.73
N ILE A 189 18.36 3.01 -5.48
CA ILE A 189 17.74 1.71 -5.79
C ILE A 189 17.38 1.59 -7.25
#